data_be0be3b3d76958707c63e3beec9e2f72
#
_entry.id   be0be3b3d76958707c63e3beec9e2f72
#
_cell.length_a   1.000
_cell.length_b   1.000
_cell.length_c   1.000
_cell.angle_alpha   90.00
_cell.angle_beta   90.00
_cell.angle_gamma   90.00
#
_symmetry.space_group_name_H-M   'P 1'
#
loop_
_entity.id
_entity.type
_entity.pdbx_description
1 polymer ?
#
loop_
_entity_poly.entity_id
_entity_poly.type
_entity_poly.pdbx_seq_one_letter_code
_entity_poly.pdbx_strand_id
1 'polypeptide(L)'
;MALKVKAQEKLQKIGTHAGKYRYIMMPELYTSLSQEKVIKEAALRSGVSKGIMQACWDAAGEVIKAWATEGHSVALPGLGTMRFGLRAKSVEKVDEVKAGLITSRRIIFTPAVELKDELAATTVQITCYDRDGKEVKRVTSTSGEVEDPENPSSGSESDNGGGNSGDNSSTSPTGGVIPGEGD
;
A
#
# COMPACT_ATOMS: atom_id res chain seq x y z
N MET A 1 -12.67 -1.22 2.21
CA MET A 1 -12.45 -1.24 0.74
C MET A 1 -11.23 -2.07 0.45
N ALA A 2 -11.18 -2.79 -0.68
CA ALA A 2 -10.02 -3.60 -1.05
C ALA A 2 -9.30 -3.00 -2.26
N LEU A 3 -7.98 -3.06 -2.26
CA LEU A 3 -7.16 -2.74 -3.43
C LEU A 3 -7.30 -3.86 -4.46
N LYS A 4 -7.64 -3.52 -5.70
CA LYS A 4 -7.75 -4.50 -6.77
C LYS A 4 -6.43 -4.71 -7.47
N VAL A 5 -6.06 -5.97 -7.65
CA VAL A 5 -4.86 -6.40 -8.35
C VAL A 5 -5.24 -7.40 -9.42
N LYS A 6 -4.76 -7.18 -10.63
CA LYS A 6 -4.89 -8.10 -11.76
C LYS A 6 -3.60 -8.92 -11.87
N ALA A 7 -3.69 -10.24 -11.77
CA ALA A 7 -2.61 -11.15 -12.09
C ALA A 7 -2.87 -11.77 -13.48
N GLN A 8 -2.04 -11.47 -14.46
CA GLN A 8 -2.21 -11.96 -15.83
C GLN A 8 -1.04 -12.85 -16.26
N GLU A 9 -1.35 -13.98 -16.86
CA GLU A 9 -0.36 -14.87 -17.45
C GLU A 9 0.25 -14.21 -18.70
N LYS A 10 1.56 -13.95 -18.66
CA LYS A 10 2.31 -13.32 -19.77
C LYS A 10 3.62 -14.06 -20.03
N LEU A 11 3.98 -14.14 -21.32
CA LEU A 11 5.27 -14.67 -21.74
C LEU A 11 6.38 -13.68 -21.35
N GLN A 12 7.31 -14.11 -20.52
CA GLN A 12 8.48 -13.32 -20.18
C GLN A 12 9.51 -13.39 -21.31
N LYS A 13 9.82 -12.23 -21.90
CA LYS A 13 10.72 -12.15 -23.07
C LYS A 13 12.19 -11.95 -22.69
N ILE A 14 12.48 -11.45 -21.48
CA ILE A 14 13.83 -11.04 -21.05
C ILE A 14 14.11 -11.56 -19.64
N GLY A 15 15.39 -11.87 -19.34
CA GLY A 15 15.86 -12.28 -18.03
C GLY A 15 15.92 -13.81 -17.85
N THR A 16 16.18 -14.26 -16.60
CA THR A 16 16.41 -15.67 -16.22
C THR A 16 15.23 -16.60 -16.54
N HIS A 17 14.06 -16.05 -16.80
CA HIS A 17 12.84 -16.82 -17.11
C HIS A 17 12.31 -16.54 -18.52
N ALA A 18 13.17 -16.06 -19.43
CA ALA A 18 12.79 -15.83 -20.83
C ALA A 18 12.21 -17.10 -21.45
N GLY A 19 11.14 -16.97 -22.22
CA GLY A 19 10.43 -18.06 -22.85
C GLY A 19 9.43 -18.82 -21.96
N LYS A 20 9.28 -18.44 -20.67
CA LYS A 20 8.30 -19.05 -19.76
C LYS A 20 7.10 -18.12 -19.55
N TYR A 21 5.92 -18.71 -19.41
CA TYR A 21 4.73 -17.98 -18.99
C TYR A 21 4.73 -17.81 -17.47
N ARG A 22 4.40 -16.61 -17.01
CA ARG A 22 4.33 -16.28 -15.58
C ARG A 22 3.16 -15.33 -15.33
N TYR A 23 2.57 -15.45 -14.15
CA TYR A 23 1.58 -14.47 -13.68
C TYR A 23 2.29 -13.21 -13.23
N ILE A 24 1.96 -12.09 -13.87
CA ILE A 24 2.48 -10.77 -13.53
C ILE A 24 1.34 -10.01 -12.84
N MET A 25 1.60 -9.60 -11.59
CA MET A 25 0.64 -8.81 -10.83
C MET A 25 0.78 -7.33 -11.16
N MET A 26 -0.34 -6.69 -11.41
CA MET A 26 -0.43 -5.26 -11.71
C MET A 26 -1.60 -4.65 -10.93
N PRO A 27 -1.44 -3.45 -10.35
CA PRO A 27 -2.57 -2.78 -9.71
C PRO A 27 -3.64 -2.45 -10.74
N GLU A 28 -4.89 -2.71 -10.41
CA GLU A 28 -6.04 -2.27 -11.18
C GLU A 28 -6.51 -0.93 -10.62
N LEU A 29 -6.13 0.14 -11.32
CA LEU A 29 -6.44 1.49 -10.88
C LEU A 29 -7.88 1.84 -11.23
N TYR A 30 -8.57 2.45 -10.25
CA TYR A 30 -9.85 3.07 -10.50
C TYR A 30 -9.70 4.35 -11.35
N THR A 31 -10.81 4.91 -11.76
CA THR A 31 -10.85 6.18 -12.48
C THR A 31 -10.12 7.28 -11.70
N SER A 32 -9.28 8.07 -12.36
CA SER A 32 -8.63 9.21 -11.74
C SER A 32 -9.66 10.22 -11.22
N LEU A 33 -9.45 10.71 -10.01
CA LEU A 33 -10.30 11.73 -9.40
C LEU A 33 -9.76 13.11 -9.78
N SER A 34 -10.65 13.99 -10.23
CA SER A 34 -10.30 15.37 -10.53
C SER A 34 -10.09 16.18 -9.25
N GLN A 35 -9.28 17.25 -9.33
CA GLN A 35 -9.11 18.21 -8.25
C GLN A 35 -10.45 18.75 -7.73
N GLU A 36 -11.37 19.03 -8.64
CA GLU A 36 -12.70 19.53 -8.28
C GLU A 36 -13.48 18.56 -7.38
N LYS A 37 -13.37 17.25 -7.65
CA LYS A 37 -14.02 16.23 -6.83
C LYS A 37 -13.40 16.15 -5.44
N VAL A 38 -12.06 16.25 -5.35
CA VAL A 38 -11.34 16.28 -4.06
C VAL A 38 -11.77 17.49 -3.24
N ILE A 39 -11.81 18.68 -3.84
CA ILE A 39 -12.22 19.91 -3.18
C ILE A 39 -13.67 19.87 -2.70
N LYS A 40 -14.57 19.32 -3.54
CA LYS A 40 -15.98 19.14 -3.15
C LYS A 40 -16.12 18.25 -1.91
N GLU A 41 -15.41 17.13 -1.90
CA GLU A 41 -15.43 16.20 -0.78
C GLU A 41 -14.80 16.79 0.48
N ALA A 42 -13.69 17.52 0.34
CA ALA A 42 -13.03 18.20 1.44
C ALA A 42 -13.92 19.30 2.04
N ALA A 43 -14.62 20.05 1.19
CA ALA A 43 -15.59 21.08 1.63
C ALA A 43 -16.76 20.46 2.43
N LEU A 44 -17.29 19.32 1.98
CA LEU A 44 -18.34 18.58 2.69
C LEU A 44 -17.87 18.10 4.07
N ARG A 45 -16.67 17.55 4.17
CA ARG A 45 -16.11 17.03 5.44
C ARG A 45 -15.75 18.14 6.43
N SER A 46 -15.27 19.28 5.94
CA SER A 46 -14.85 20.40 6.79
C SER A 46 -15.98 21.34 7.16
N GLY A 47 -17.12 21.28 6.49
CA GLY A 47 -18.21 22.25 6.65
C GLY A 47 -17.94 23.62 6.04
N VAL A 48 -16.83 23.78 5.32
CA VAL A 48 -16.44 25.04 4.66
C VAL A 48 -17.05 25.10 3.26
N SER A 49 -17.39 26.31 2.79
CA SER A 49 -17.93 26.48 1.43
C SER A 49 -16.92 26.03 0.37
N LYS A 50 -17.42 25.46 -0.76
CA LYS A 50 -16.58 25.02 -1.88
C LYS A 50 -15.64 26.14 -2.38
N GLY A 51 -16.11 27.38 -2.43
CA GLY A 51 -15.30 28.51 -2.90
C GLY A 51 -14.11 28.82 -2.00
N ILE A 52 -14.32 28.82 -0.68
CA ILE A 52 -13.23 29.01 0.29
C ILE A 52 -12.25 27.84 0.23
N MET A 53 -12.76 26.60 0.17
CA MET A 53 -11.90 25.42 0.06
C MET A 53 -11.06 25.43 -1.23
N GLN A 54 -11.62 25.87 -2.35
CA GLN A 54 -10.89 26.05 -3.60
C GLN A 54 -9.75 27.06 -3.44
N ALA A 55 -10.05 28.24 -2.89
CA ALA A 55 -9.04 29.28 -2.69
C ALA A 55 -7.89 28.83 -1.78
N CYS A 56 -8.19 28.13 -0.68
CA CYS A 56 -7.17 27.56 0.21
C CYS A 56 -6.32 26.52 -0.49
N TRP A 57 -6.95 25.63 -1.29
CA TRP A 57 -6.25 24.60 -2.02
C TRP A 57 -5.31 25.15 -3.07
N ASP A 58 -5.76 26.15 -3.84
CA ASP A 58 -4.96 26.79 -4.87
C ASP A 58 -3.77 27.55 -4.26
N ALA A 59 -4.01 28.34 -3.19
CA ALA A 59 -2.95 29.04 -2.47
C ALA A 59 -1.90 28.08 -1.88
N ALA A 60 -2.35 26.99 -1.26
CA ALA A 60 -1.44 25.94 -0.75
C ALA A 60 -0.61 25.32 -1.88
N GLY A 61 -1.24 25.02 -3.02
CA GLY A 61 -0.57 24.46 -4.19
C GLY A 61 0.51 25.38 -4.75
N GLU A 62 0.24 26.70 -4.81
CA GLU A 62 1.21 27.69 -5.26
C GLU A 62 2.42 27.78 -4.33
N VAL A 63 2.21 27.83 -3.02
CA VAL A 63 3.28 27.88 -2.02
C VAL A 63 4.12 26.60 -2.07
N ILE A 64 3.49 25.43 -2.12
CA ILE A 64 4.17 24.14 -2.21
C ILE A 64 5.03 24.08 -3.47
N LYS A 65 4.50 24.52 -4.60
CA LYS A 65 5.22 24.58 -5.88
C LYS A 65 6.44 25.51 -5.79
N ALA A 66 6.28 26.71 -5.25
CA ALA A 66 7.36 27.67 -5.12
C ALA A 66 8.51 27.10 -4.27
N TRP A 67 8.22 26.64 -3.07
CA TRP A 67 9.23 26.10 -2.16
C TRP A 67 9.90 24.83 -2.69
N ALA A 68 9.14 23.95 -3.33
CA ALA A 68 9.72 22.74 -3.95
C ALA A 68 10.70 23.10 -5.09
N THR A 69 10.43 24.16 -5.87
CA THR A 69 11.32 24.61 -6.95
C THR A 69 12.54 25.37 -6.43
N GLU A 70 12.45 25.99 -5.26
CA GLU A 70 13.57 26.60 -4.54
C GLU A 70 14.51 25.57 -3.90
N GLY A 71 14.12 24.29 -3.89
CA GLY A 71 14.92 23.20 -3.35
C GLY A 71 14.59 22.81 -1.92
N HIS A 72 13.52 23.37 -1.35
CA HIS A 72 13.06 22.99 -0.03
C HIS A 72 12.38 21.62 -0.01
N SER A 73 12.46 20.95 1.13
CA SER A 73 11.66 19.77 1.44
C SER A 73 10.34 20.23 2.07
N VAL A 74 9.23 19.94 1.42
CA VAL A 74 7.90 20.40 1.83
C VAL A 74 7.12 19.23 2.41
N ALA A 75 6.67 19.36 3.66
CA ALA A 75 5.79 18.39 4.28
C ALA A 75 4.35 18.58 3.78
N LEU A 76 3.71 17.47 3.42
CA LEU A 76 2.31 17.38 3.02
C LEU A 76 1.55 16.65 4.14
N PRO A 77 0.68 17.32 4.89
CA PRO A 77 0.03 16.73 6.05
C PRO A 77 -0.74 15.45 5.70
N GLY A 78 -0.50 14.39 6.46
CA GLY A 78 -1.11 13.07 6.27
C GLY A 78 -0.63 12.28 5.05
N LEU A 79 0.19 12.89 4.18
CA LEU A 79 0.64 12.24 2.95
C LEU A 79 2.13 11.88 3.01
N GLY A 80 2.97 12.83 3.42
CA GLY A 80 4.42 12.62 3.42
C GLY A 80 5.20 13.88 3.11
N THR A 81 6.36 13.72 2.48
CA THR A 81 7.27 14.82 2.17
C THR A 81 7.64 14.82 0.71
N MET A 82 7.60 16.00 0.11
CA MET A 82 8.00 16.24 -1.27
C MET A 82 9.31 17.05 -1.31
N ARG A 83 10.27 16.62 -2.12
CA ARG A 83 11.56 17.30 -2.27
C ARG A 83 12.07 17.25 -3.69
N PHE A 84 12.94 18.20 -4.01
CA PHE A 84 13.69 18.20 -5.25
C PHE A 84 14.69 17.04 -5.30
N GLY A 85 14.87 16.47 -6.47
CA GLY A 85 15.88 15.47 -6.75
C GLY A 85 16.45 15.63 -8.14
N LEU A 86 17.69 15.22 -8.34
CA LEU A 86 18.34 15.25 -9.62
C LEU A 86 19.04 13.93 -9.93
N ARG A 87 19.28 13.69 -11.21
CA ARG A 87 20.20 12.67 -11.70
C ARG A 87 21.27 13.38 -12.51
N ALA A 88 22.53 13.10 -12.20
CA ALA A 88 23.67 13.66 -12.91
C ALA A 88 24.69 12.55 -13.20
N LYS A 89 25.55 12.79 -14.19
CA LYS A 89 26.74 11.98 -14.43
C LYS A 89 27.82 12.38 -13.42
N SER A 90 28.56 11.43 -12.89
CA SER A 90 29.72 11.66 -12.05
C SER A 90 30.97 11.95 -12.93
N VAL A 91 31.87 12.76 -12.42
CA VAL A 91 33.16 13.07 -13.02
C VAL A 91 34.25 12.97 -11.95
N GLU A 92 35.52 12.75 -12.36
CA GLU A 92 36.62 12.55 -11.43
C GLU A 92 37.25 13.88 -10.99
N LYS A 93 37.27 14.87 -11.88
CA LYS A 93 37.92 16.15 -11.63
C LYS A 93 36.89 17.26 -11.41
N VAL A 94 37.18 18.15 -10.50
CA VAL A 94 36.31 19.29 -10.17
C VAL A 94 36.09 20.23 -11.35
N ASP A 95 37.11 20.42 -12.19
CA ASP A 95 37.07 21.29 -13.38
C ASP A 95 36.09 20.78 -14.47
N GLU A 96 35.69 19.50 -14.39
CA GLU A 96 34.72 18.89 -15.29
C GLU A 96 33.29 19.10 -14.84
N VAL A 97 33.07 19.60 -13.61
CA VAL A 97 31.71 19.81 -13.06
C VAL A 97 31.03 20.97 -13.78
N LYS A 98 29.94 20.67 -14.43
CA LYS A 98 29.10 21.64 -15.16
C LYS A 98 27.64 21.27 -15.14
N ALA A 99 26.75 22.26 -15.27
CA ALA A 99 25.31 22.07 -15.27
C ALA A 99 24.82 21.06 -16.30
N GLY A 100 25.50 20.90 -17.42
CA GLY A 100 25.20 19.92 -18.47
C GLY A 100 25.35 18.45 -18.06
N LEU A 101 25.96 18.17 -16.91
CA LEU A 101 26.01 16.81 -16.35
C LEU A 101 24.66 16.39 -15.75
N ILE A 102 23.79 17.34 -15.44
CA ILE A 102 22.46 17.05 -14.91
C ILE A 102 21.58 16.50 -16.04
N THR A 103 21.31 15.21 -15.99
CA THR A 103 20.53 14.51 -17.03
C THR A 103 19.03 14.64 -16.82
N SER A 104 18.57 14.74 -15.57
CA SER A 104 17.16 14.96 -15.27
C SER A 104 16.95 15.63 -13.91
N ARG A 105 15.89 16.43 -13.83
CA ARG A 105 15.37 17.02 -12.59
C ARG A 105 14.03 16.38 -12.30
N ARG A 106 13.74 16.06 -11.04
CA ARG A 106 12.52 15.38 -10.64
C ARG A 106 12.09 15.79 -9.25
N ILE A 107 10.82 15.62 -8.95
CA ILE A 107 10.31 15.69 -7.59
C ILE A 107 10.27 14.27 -7.03
N ILE A 108 10.76 14.10 -5.81
CA ILE A 108 10.73 12.85 -5.06
C ILE A 108 9.68 13.03 -3.97
N PHE A 109 8.72 12.12 -3.94
CA PHE A 109 7.73 12.02 -2.89
C PHE A 109 8.11 10.87 -1.95
N THR A 110 8.16 11.14 -0.65
CA THR A 110 8.41 10.15 0.40
C THR A 110 7.14 10.04 1.24
N PRO A 111 6.40 8.94 1.18
CA PRO A 111 5.16 8.76 1.94
C PRO A 111 5.42 8.79 3.45
N ALA A 112 4.47 9.33 4.22
CA ALA A 112 4.45 9.25 5.67
C ALA A 112 4.35 7.80 6.15
N VAL A 113 4.79 7.53 7.37
CA VAL A 113 4.72 6.18 7.98
C VAL A 113 3.25 5.76 8.09
N GLU A 114 2.41 6.63 8.61
CA GLU A 114 0.96 6.40 8.73
C GLU A 114 0.31 5.94 7.42
N LEU A 115 0.65 6.61 6.31
CA LEU A 115 0.13 6.24 4.99
C LEU A 115 0.62 4.86 4.53
N LYS A 116 1.86 4.49 4.87
CA LYS A 116 2.40 3.15 4.56
C LYS A 116 1.72 2.07 5.38
N ASP A 117 1.50 2.34 6.66
CA ASP A 117 0.86 1.39 7.59
C ASP A 117 -0.60 1.17 7.20
N GLU A 118 -1.32 2.24 6.82
CA GLU A 118 -2.69 2.17 6.31
C GLU A 118 -2.77 1.35 5.01
N LEU A 119 -1.82 1.56 4.09
CA LEU A 119 -1.71 0.77 2.87
C LEU A 119 -1.42 -0.70 3.14
N ALA A 120 -0.54 -1.00 4.11
CA ALA A 120 -0.21 -2.37 4.50
C ALA A 120 -1.39 -3.09 5.18
N ALA A 121 -2.22 -2.35 5.93
CA ALA A 121 -3.42 -2.86 6.57
C ALA A 121 -4.62 -3.00 5.60
N THR A 122 -4.55 -2.37 4.42
CA THR A 122 -5.64 -2.41 3.45
C THR A 122 -5.69 -3.78 2.77
N THR A 123 -6.88 -4.38 2.75
CA THR A 123 -7.11 -5.67 2.09
C THR A 123 -6.86 -5.59 0.58
N VAL A 124 -6.36 -6.68 0.01
CA VAL A 124 -6.07 -6.78 -1.43
C VAL A 124 -6.92 -7.91 -2.03
N GLN A 125 -7.59 -7.61 -3.13
CA GLN A 125 -8.31 -8.60 -3.94
C GLN A 125 -7.55 -8.83 -5.24
N ILE A 126 -7.10 -10.07 -5.48
CA ILE A 126 -6.32 -10.44 -6.66
C ILE A 126 -7.22 -11.25 -7.59
N THR A 127 -7.42 -10.77 -8.82
CA THR A 127 -8.11 -11.53 -9.87
C THR A 127 -7.08 -12.04 -10.86
N CYS A 128 -7.04 -13.36 -11.04
CA CYS A 128 -6.10 -14.04 -11.93
C CYS A 128 -6.77 -14.30 -13.29
N TYR A 129 -6.05 -13.94 -14.35
CA TYR A 129 -6.48 -14.14 -15.73
C TYR A 129 -5.47 -15.00 -16.46
N ASP A 130 -5.93 -15.95 -17.25
CA ASP A 130 -5.10 -16.71 -18.18
C ASP A 130 -4.60 -15.83 -19.35
N ARG A 131 -3.90 -16.46 -20.31
CA ARG A 131 -3.38 -15.78 -21.49
C ARG A 131 -4.48 -15.26 -22.42
N ASP A 132 -5.66 -15.87 -22.41
CA ASP A 132 -6.81 -15.53 -23.24
C ASP A 132 -7.67 -14.45 -22.57
N GLY A 133 -7.34 -14.04 -21.34
CA GLY A 133 -8.03 -13.01 -20.59
C GLY A 133 -9.27 -13.53 -19.85
N LYS A 134 -9.43 -14.86 -19.73
CA LYS A 134 -10.47 -15.47 -18.92
C LYS A 134 -10.05 -15.44 -17.44
N GLU A 135 -10.98 -15.09 -16.55
CA GLU A 135 -10.78 -15.17 -15.12
C GLU A 135 -10.71 -16.65 -14.69
N VAL A 136 -9.60 -17.04 -14.04
CA VAL A 136 -9.36 -18.42 -13.60
C VAL A 136 -9.34 -18.57 -12.10
N LYS A 137 -9.11 -17.48 -11.35
CA LYS A 137 -9.03 -17.52 -9.89
C LYS A 137 -9.17 -16.13 -9.28
N ARG A 138 -9.79 -16.06 -8.10
CA ARG A 138 -9.85 -14.86 -7.28
C ARG A 138 -9.34 -15.16 -5.87
N VAL A 139 -8.49 -14.29 -5.31
CA VAL A 139 -7.87 -14.44 -3.99
C VAL A 139 -8.03 -13.13 -3.22
N THR A 140 -8.41 -13.22 -1.95
CA THR A 140 -8.50 -12.09 -1.04
C THR A 140 -7.45 -12.24 0.07
N SER A 141 -6.71 -11.16 0.39
CA SER A 141 -5.57 -11.22 1.30
C SER A 141 -5.92 -11.51 2.76
N THR A 142 -7.19 -11.33 3.15
CA THR A 142 -7.61 -11.43 4.57
C THR A 142 -7.83 -12.87 5.02
N SER A 143 -8.12 -13.79 4.11
CA SER A 143 -8.53 -15.16 4.48
C SER A 143 -7.67 -16.24 3.86
N GLY A 144 -6.87 -15.93 2.85
CA GLY A 144 -6.25 -16.96 2.02
C GLY A 144 -7.28 -17.80 1.24
N GLU A 145 -8.56 -17.45 1.36
CA GLU A 145 -9.66 -18.15 0.71
C GLU A 145 -9.61 -17.92 -0.79
N VAL A 146 -9.74 -19.01 -1.49
CA VAL A 146 -9.83 -19.07 -2.94
C VAL A 146 -11.32 -19.09 -3.29
N GLU A 147 -11.83 -17.97 -3.80
CA GLU A 147 -13.16 -17.96 -4.42
C GLU A 147 -13.02 -18.54 -5.83
N ASP A 148 -13.66 -19.66 -6.07
CA ASP A 148 -13.81 -20.23 -7.41
C ASP A 148 -14.89 -19.40 -8.15
N PRO A 149 -14.58 -18.76 -9.29
CA PRO A 149 -15.54 -17.94 -10.02
C PRO A 149 -16.72 -18.75 -10.57
N GLU A 150 -16.60 -20.08 -10.70
CA GLU A 150 -17.67 -20.97 -11.15
C GLU A 150 -18.53 -21.54 -9.99
N ASN A 151 -18.05 -21.43 -8.72
CA ASN A 151 -18.82 -21.88 -7.54
C ASN A 151 -18.48 -21.05 -6.29
N PRO A 152 -19.12 -19.90 -6.08
CA PRO A 152 -18.78 -18.98 -4.99
C PRO A 152 -19.16 -19.48 -3.57
N SER A 153 -19.73 -20.65 -3.41
CA SER A 153 -20.22 -21.17 -2.13
C SER A 153 -19.43 -22.37 -1.56
N SER A 154 -18.31 -22.79 -2.15
CA SER A 154 -17.46 -23.85 -1.57
C SER A 154 -16.30 -23.28 -0.72
N GLY A 155 -16.64 -22.49 0.30
CA GLY A 155 -15.73 -22.02 1.34
C GLY A 155 -15.81 -22.90 2.57
N SER A 156 -14.78 -23.72 2.76
CA SER A 156 -14.32 -24.37 3.99
C SER A 156 -15.36 -24.99 4.94
N GLU A 157 -15.59 -26.25 4.78
CA GLU A 157 -15.75 -27.14 5.94
C GLU A 157 -14.37 -27.42 6.52
N SER A 158 -14.05 -26.79 7.64
CA SER A 158 -12.91 -27.19 8.47
C SER A 158 -13.28 -28.49 9.16
N ASP A 159 -12.70 -29.58 8.68
CA ASP A 159 -12.71 -30.88 9.31
C ASP A 159 -12.01 -30.79 10.68
N ASN A 160 -12.81 -30.69 11.73
CA ASN A 160 -12.38 -30.84 13.12
C ASN A 160 -12.64 -32.29 13.54
N GLY A 161 -11.79 -33.20 13.06
CA GLY A 161 -11.76 -34.61 13.44
C GLY A 161 -11.22 -34.77 14.85
N GLY A 162 -12.14 -35.05 15.78
CA GLY A 162 -11.85 -35.38 17.16
C GLY A 162 -11.13 -36.74 17.33
N GLY A 163 -10.50 -36.89 18.45
CA GLY A 163 -9.88 -38.12 18.93
C GLY A 163 -9.42 -37.94 20.35
N ASN A 164 -10.29 -38.07 21.17
CA ASN A 164 -10.63 -38.84 22.35
C ASN A 164 -9.51 -39.61 23.08
N SER A 165 -9.67 -39.56 24.41
CA SER A 165 -9.39 -40.53 25.45
C SER A 165 -8.08 -40.48 26.23
N GLY A 166 -8.30 -40.37 27.53
CA GLY A 166 -7.51 -41.04 28.50
C GLY A 166 -7.18 -40.23 29.73
N ASP A 167 -8.11 -40.12 30.60
CA ASP A 167 -8.25 -40.63 31.95
C ASP A 167 -7.05 -40.51 32.94
N ASN A 168 -7.34 -39.95 34.02
CA ASN A 168 -7.13 -40.35 35.41
C ASN A 168 -6.27 -39.53 36.35
N SER A 169 -6.95 -39.05 37.35
CA SER A 169 -6.72 -39.02 38.78
C SER A 169 -5.72 -38.07 39.45
N SER A 170 -6.35 -37.23 40.23
CA SER A 170 -6.13 -37.01 41.68
C SER A 170 -4.75 -36.48 42.15
N THR A 171 -4.71 -35.36 42.77
CA THR A 171 -4.83 -35.08 44.20
C THR A 171 -4.45 -33.64 44.49
N SER A 172 -5.33 -32.93 45.15
CA SER A 172 -4.98 -31.83 46.08
C SER A 172 -4.57 -32.47 47.40
N PRO A 173 -3.99 -31.77 48.40
CA PRO A 173 -4.18 -30.37 48.78
C PRO A 173 -2.98 -29.68 49.47
N THR A 174 -3.20 -28.41 49.80
CA THR A 174 -2.89 -27.77 51.10
C THR A 174 -1.64 -26.91 51.23
N GLY A 175 -1.92 -25.69 51.60
CA GLY A 175 -1.25 -24.90 52.62
C GLY A 175 -0.20 -23.93 52.06
N GLY A 176 -0.30 -22.67 52.24
CA GLY A 176 -0.60 -21.90 53.39
C GLY A 176 0.41 -20.76 53.47
N VAL A 177 -0.12 -19.59 53.77
CA VAL A 177 0.50 -18.53 54.57
C VAL A 177 1.40 -17.47 53.90
N ILE A 178 0.82 -16.27 53.83
CA ILE A 178 1.42 -14.92 53.92
C ILE A 178 2.06 -14.76 55.34
N PRO A 179 2.92 -13.75 55.73
CA PRO A 179 3.06 -12.37 55.23
C PRO A 179 4.51 -11.79 55.34
N GLY A 180 4.61 -10.47 55.09
CA GLY A 180 5.63 -9.60 55.70
C GLY A 180 6.31 -8.69 54.70
N GLU A 181 5.89 -7.50 54.60
CA GLU A 181 6.33 -6.16 55.06
C GLU A 181 7.84 -5.93 55.20
N GLY A 182 8.25 -4.74 54.76
CA GLY A 182 9.39 -3.96 55.28
C GLY A 182 10.50 -3.69 54.28
N ASP A 183 10.71 -2.61 53.88
CA ASP A 183 11.24 -1.26 54.03
C ASP A 183 11.44 -0.60 52.69
#